data_7caf894bada6fe900bd0f2029d55a1a0
#
_entry.id   7caf894bada6fe900bd0f2029d55a1a0
#
_cell.length_a   1.000
_cell.length_b   1.000
_cell.length_c   1.000
_cell.angle_alpha   90.00
_cell.angle_beta   90.00
_cell.angle_gamma   90.00
#
_symmetry.space_group_name_H-M   'P 1'
#
loop_
_entity.id
_entity.type
_entity.pdbx_description
1 polymer ?
#
loop_
_entity_poly.entity_id
_entity_poly.type
_entity_poly.pdbx_seq_one_letter_code
_entity_poly.pdbx_strand_id
1 'polypeptide(L)'
;MSEFNRQKSLIIYNTFMILGGPMNKYVIATSSTSDLPAEYLKEHNIPFISYTYTIDDKVYIDDCTEESRKFLMSSMRAGKQPNTSQITEYAYYEFLKEILDAGNDVLFVDMTRALSSSINNAERAIKSLSEEFPDRKISLLDSYCVTGGLALFLKQLVKRHEEGWDYDQVVEWGNAHKFEYIHRFMVEDLQWLRRGGRLSNASALLGTILSIKPLIYIPDSGKLVSFKQVRGRKKALHSLIDSCADDIADYTKDEEISIIHADAYEDAVAFRDDFIKTYPQFKDTKISIMQLGPVIGSHVGPDFMAITYHGKHRLNIEK
;
A
#
# COMPACT_ATOMS: atom_id res chain seq x y z
N MET A 1 4.95 -12.20 -33.77
CA MET A 1 4.82 -11.05 -32.86
C MET A 1 6.04 -11.08 -31.97
N SER A 2 6.88 -10.02 -32.02
CA SER A 2 8.13 -9.97 -31.27
C SER A 2 7.84 -9.91 -29.75
N GLU A 3 8.78 -10.37 -28.93
CA GLU A 3 8.76 -10.29 -27.47
C GLU A 3 8.46 -8.87 -26.98
N PHE A 4 8.90 -7.86 -27.74
CA PHE A 4 8.64 -6.44 -27.54
C PHE A 4 7.13 -6.08 -27.61
N ASN A 5 6.35 -6.70 -28.53
CA ASN A 5 4.92 -6.49 -28.62
C ASN A 5 4.15 -7.26 -27.53
N ARG A 6 4.69 -8.35 -26.97
CA ARG A 6 4.13 -9.03 -25.80
C ARG A 6 4.31 -8.23 -24.52
N GLN A 7 5.44 -7.54 -24.35
CA GLN A 7 5.64 -6.66 -23.19
C GLN A 7 4.73 -5.43 -23.22
N LYS A 8 4.52 -4.79 -24.39
CA LYS A 8 3.55 -3.69 -24.52
C LYS A 8 2.11 -4.10 -24.17
N SER A 9 1.71 -5.32 -24.44
CA SER A 9 0.34 -5.80 -24.15
C SER A 9 0.11 -6.16 -22.67
N LEU A 10 1.16 -6.18 -21.84
CA LEU A 10 1.10 -6.48 -20.40
C LEU A 10 1.32 -5.24 -19.53
N ILE A 11 1.66 -4.10 -20.11
CA ILE A 11 1.77 -2.82 -19.38
C ILE A 11 0.36 -2.22 -19.35
N ILE A 12 -0.35 -2.46 -18.26
CA ILE A 12 -1.62 -1.78 -18.01
C ILE A 12 -1.36 -0.71 -16.97
N TYR A 13 -1.47 0.52 -17.42
CA TYR A 13 -1.60 1.69 -16.58
C TYR A 13 -2.88 2.42 -17.00
N ASN A 14 -3.60 2.92 -16.01
CA ASN A 14 -4.76 3.77 -16.23
C ASN A 14 -4.30 5.22 -16.11
N THR A 15 -3.86 5.79 -17.22
CA THR A 15 -3.78 7.24 -17.38
C THR A 15 -5.17 7.73 -17.77
N PHE A 16 -5.91 8.26 -16.79
CA PHE A 16 -7.11 9.02 -17.10
C PHE A 16 -6.69 10.26 -17.92
N MET A 17 -7.53 10.72 -18.86
CA MET A 17 -7.24 11.95 -19.59
C MET A 17 -6.90 13.05 -18.55
N ILE A 18 -5.63 13.41 -18.48
CA ILE A 18 -5.14 14.46 -17.60
C ILE A 18 -5.59 15.79 -18.25
N LEU A 19 -6.83 16.16 -17.97
CA LEU A 19 -7.35 17.46 -18.34
C LEU A 19 -6.62 18.49 -17.48
N GLY A 20 -5.65 19.16 -18.05
CA GLY A 20 -4.94 20.25 -17.41
C GLY A 20 -5.91 21.30 -16.89
N GLY A 21 -6.18 21.28 -15.60
CA GLY A 21 -6.82 22.39 -14.90
C GLY A 21 -5.84 23.58 -14.82
N PRO A 22 -6.33 24.82 -14.84
CA PRO A 22 -5.48 26.02 -15.03
C PRO A 22 -4.56 26.38 -13.86
N MET A 23 -4.44 25.59 -12.77
CA MET A 23 -3.66 26.00 -11.58
C MET A 23 -2.60 25.05 -11.07
N ASN A 24 -2.66 23.72 -11.29
CA ASN A 24 -1.62 22.80 -10.79
C ASN A 24 -1.02 22.00 -11.95
N LYS A 25 0.22 22.33 -12.31
CA LYS A 25 0.96 21.68 -13.41
C LYS A 25 1.63 20.37 -13.00
N TYR A 26 1.14 19.67 -11.99
CA TYR A 26 1.70 18.40 -11.58
C TYR A 26 0.62 17.35 -11.28
N VAL A 27 1.02 16.09 -11.36
CA VAL A 27 0.17 14.93 -11.13
C VAL A 27 0.77 14.09 -10.01
N ILE A 28 -0.06 13.64 -9.09
CA ILE A 28 0.31 12.64 -8.10
C ILE A 28 -0.07 11.27 -8.68
N ALA A 29 0.94 10.40 -8.86
CA ALA A 29 0.77 9.07 -9.40
C ALA A 29 1.21 8.01 -8.38
N THR A 30 0.72 6.78 -8.51
CA THR A 30 1.04 5.70 -7.57
C THR A 30 1.11 4.34 -8.27
N SER A 31 1.26 3.27 -7.49
CA SER A 31 1.09 1.88 -7.95
C SER A 31 -0.17 1.25 -7.35
N SER A 32 -0.57 0.10 -7.88
CA SER A 32 -1.73 -0.65 -7.38
C SER A 32 -1.61 -1.06 -5.91
N THR A 33 -0.40 -1.04 -5.32
CA THR A 33 -0.15 -1.41 -3.92
C THR A 33 -0.66 -0.40 -2.88
N SER A 34 -1.25 0.72 -3.32
CA SER A 34 -2.03 1.61 -2.47
C SER A 34 -3.34 0.96 -1.98
N ASP A 35 -3.79 -0.08 -2.70
CA ASP A 35 -5.07 -0.77 -2.47
C ASP A 35 -6.30 0.17 -2.48
N LEU A 36 -6.14 1.40 -2.99
CA LEU A 36 -7.28 2.28 -3.22
C LEU A 36 -8.17 1.68 -4.33
N PRO A 37 -9.50 1.80 -4.22
CA PRO A 37 -10.40 1.39 -5.30
C PRO A 37 -10.14 2.14 -6.60
N ALA A 38 -10.28 1.46 -7.74
CA ALA A 38 -10.10 2.07 -9.06
C ALA A 38 -10.99 3.31 -9.26
N GLU A 39 -12.20 3.29 -8.69
CA GLU A 39 -13.15 4.40 -8.70
C GLU A 39 -12.60 5.62 -7.97
N TYR A 40 -11.98 5.44 -6.78
CA TYR A 40 -11.35 6.52 -6.03
C TYR A 40 -10.18 7.12 -6.81
N LEU A 41 -9.30 6.27 -7.35
CA LEU A 41 -8.15 6.71 -8.14
C LEU A 41 -8.61 7.54 -9.35
N LYS A 42 -9.69 7.11 -10.01
CA LYS A 42 -10.29 7.83 -11.13
C LYS A 42 -10.91 9.16 -10.71
N GLU A 43 -11.70 9.19 -9.64
CA GLU A 43 -12.39 10.38 -9.13
C GLU A 43 -11.39 11.50 -8.81
N HIS A 44 -10.25 11.16 -8.22
CA HIS A 44 -9.20 12.10 -7.82
C HIS A 44 -8.08 12.28 -8.87
N ASN A 45 -8.28 11.76 -10.10
CA ASN A 45 -7.29 11.83 -11.18
C ASN A 45 -5.89 11.34 -10.77
N ILE A 46 -5.80 10.22 -10.08
CA ILE A 46 -4.55 9.59 -9.65
C ILE A 46 -4.20 8.46 -10.62
N PRO A 47 -3.33 8.68 -11.63
CA PRO A 47 -2.86 7.59 -12.49
C PRO A 47 -2.10 6.57 -11.66
N PHE A 48 -2.23 5.31 -12.02
CA PHE A 48 -1.50 4.26 -11.32
C PHE A 48 -0.94 3.21 -12.28
N ILE A 49 0.19 2.64 -11.90
CA ILE A 49 0.80 1.50 -12.59
C ILE A 49 0.49 0.22 -11.84
N SER A 50 0.04 -0.79 -12.57
CA SER A 50 -0.37 -2.07 -12.01
C SER A 50 0.81 -3.02 -11.82
N TYR A 51 0.88 -3.63 -10.65
CA TYR A 51 1.66 -4.84 -10.46
C TYR A 51 0.95 -6.04 -11.09
N THR A 52 1.71 -7.10 -11.31
CA THR A 52 1.18 -8.39 -11.79
C THR A 52 1.42 -9.50 -10.79
N TYR A 53 0.57 -10.51 -10.84
CA TYR A 53 0.72 -11.75 -10.09
C TYR A 53 0.41 -12.96 -10.98
N THR A 54 0.95 -14.10 -10.63
CA THR A 54 0.82 -15.33 -11.41
C THR A 54 0.17 -16.41 -10.55
N ILE A 55 -0.83 -17.11 -11.09
CA ILE A 55 -1.47 -18.30 -10.51
C ILE A 55 -1.49 -19.37 -11.60
N ASP A 56 -0.94 -20.56 -11.32
CA ASP A 56 -0.90 -21.70 -12.27
C ASP A 56 -0.37 -21.26 -13.65
N ASP A 57 0.77 -20.56 -13.68
CA ASP A 57 1.47 -20.03 -14.87
C ASP A 57 0.67 -18.99 -15.69
N LYS A 58 -0.49 -18.56 -15.22
CA LYS A 58 -1.24 -17.44 -15.83
C LYS A 58 -0.94 -16.14 -15.10
N VAL A 59 -0.64 -15.12 -15.90
CA VAL A 59 -0.40 -13.75 -15.38
C VAL A 59 -1.72 -13.02 -15.29
N TYR A 60 -1.93 -12.38 -14.15
CA TYR A 60 -3.05 -11.50 -13.83
C TYR A 60 -2.54 -10.13 -13.44
N ILE A 61 -3.38 -9.13 -13.55
CA ILE A 61 -3.07 -7.74 -13.28
C ILE A 61 -3.82 -7.30 -12.03
N ASP A 62 -3.16 -6.55 -11.19
CA ASP A 62 -3.79 -5.84 -10.09
C ASP A 62 -4.36 -4.53 -10.62
N ASP A 63 -5.62 -4.55 -10.98
CA ASP A 63 -6.37 -3.42 -11.57
C ASP A 63 -7.12 -2.58 -10.53
N CYS A 64 -6.89 -2.82 -9.25
CA CYS A 64 -7.54 -2.16 -8.12
C CYS A 64 -9.07 -2.39 -8.02
N THR A 65 -9.62 -3.38 -8.76
CA THR A 65 -11.05 -3.70 -8.72
C THR A 65 -11.39 -4.69 -7.61
N GLU A 66 -12.65 -4.68 -7.20
CA GLU A 66 -13.16 -5.66 -6.24
C GLU A 66 -13.15 -7.09 -6.82
N GLU A 67 -13.35 -7.23 -8.12
CA GLU A 67 -13.35 -8.51 -8.83
C GLU A 67 -11.98 -9.19 -8.74
N SER A 68 -10.90 -8.47 -9.04
CA SER A 68 -9.53 -9.00 -8.95
C SER A 68 -9.16 -9.42 -7.52
N ARG A 69 -9.62 -8.66 -6.51
CA ARG A 69 -9.42 -8.97 -5.09
C ARG A 69 -10.15 -10.25 -4.69
N LYS A 70 -11.43 -10.38 -5.05
CA LYS A 70 -12.23 -11.59 -4.81
C LYS A 70 -11.67 -12.81 -5.53
N PHE A 71 -11.23 -12.63 -6.77
CA PHE A 71 -10.61 -13.71 -7.57
C PHE A 71 -9.34 -14.25 -6.89
N LEU A 72 -8.44 -13.36 -6.44
CA LEU A 72 -7.25 -13.81 -5.72
C LEU A 72 -7.62 -14.61 -4.47
N MET A 73 -8.47 -14.05 -3.60
CA MET A 73 -8.81 -14.68 -2.32
C MET A 73 -9.49 -16.05 -2.52
N SER A 74 -10.43 -16.16 -3.46
CA SER A 74 -11.07 -17.44 -3.79
C SER A 74 -10.08 -18.47 -4.32
N SER A 75 -9.11 -18.05 -5.14
CA SER A 75 -8.04 -18.90 -5.63
C SER A 75 -7.14 -19.41 -4.50
N MET A 76 -6.76 -18.53 -3.55
CA MET A 76 -5.96 -18.91 -2.39
C MET A 76 -6.70 -19.84 -1.43
N ARG A 77 -8.01 -19.62 -1.20
CA ARG A 77 -8.88 -20.54 -0.46
C ARG A 77 -8.98 -21.93 -1.12
N ALA A 78 -8.91 -21.96 -2.45
CA ALA A 78 -8.83 -23.21 -3.23
C ALA A 78 -7.43 -23.87 -3.21
N GLY A 79 -6.48 -23.34 -2.42
CA GLY A 79 -5.13 -23.89 -2.26
C GLY A 79 -4.13 -23.43 -3.32
N LYS A 80 -4.49 -22.48 -4.18
CA LYS A 80 -3.56 -21.92 -5.16
C LYS A 80 -2.53 -21.03 -4.48
N GLN A 81 -1.34 -20.96 -5.08
CA GLN A 81 -0.20 -20.18 -4.56
C GLN A 81 0.17 -19.08 -5.57
N PRO A 82 -0.26 -17.83 -5.36
CA PRO A 82 0.11 -16.73 -6.21
C PRO A 82 1.58 -16.33 -5.99
N ASN A 83 2.21 -15.82 -7.04
CA ASN A 83 3.52 -15.17 -7.01
C ASN A 83 3.42 -13.79 -7.64
N THR A 84 4.06 -12.79 -7.07
CA THR A 84 4.06 -11.42 -7.60
C THR A 84 5.32 -11.15 -8.41
N SER A 85 5.22 -10.26 -9.39
CA SER A 85 6.34 -9.79 -10.19
C SER A 85 6.62 -8.32 -9.94
N GLN A 86 7.89 -7.95 -10.03
CA GLN A 86 8.29 -6.54 -10.02
C GLN A 86 7.83 -5.84 -11.31
N ILE A 87 7.49 -4.57 -11.19
CA ILE A 87 7.32 -3.68 -12.35
C ILE A 87 8.72 -3.41 -12.92
N THR A 88 8.85 -3.52 -14.24
CA THR A 88 10.13 -3.29 -14.93
C THR A 88 10.45 -1.80 -15.04
N GLU A 89 11.73 -1.46 -15.19
CA GLU A 89 12.16 -0.08 -15.47
C GLU A 89 11.48 0.48 -16.72
N TYR A 90 11.39 -0.33 -17.78
CA TYR A 90 10.70 0.06 -19.01
C TYR A 90 9.22 0.41 -18.78
N ALA A 91 8.51 -0.36 -17.94
CA ALA A 91 7.10 -0.10 -17.65
C ALA A 91 6.92 1.22 -16.87
N TYR A 92 7.80 1.49 -15.90
CA TYR A 92 7.81 2.78 -15.19
C TYR A 92 8.16 3.94 -16.12
N TYR A 93 9.14 3.75 -17.00
CA TYR A 93 9.53 4.77 -17.96
C TYR A 93 8.38 5.16 -18.88
N GLU A 94 7.69 4.20 -19.51
CA GLU A 94 6.56 4.45 -20.40
C GLU A 94 5.39 5.12 -19.64
N PHE A 95 5.08 4.63 -18.46
CA PHE A 95 4.01 5.18 -17.63
C PHE A 95 4.24 6.64 -17.23
N LEU A 96 5.44 6.94 -16.71
CA LEU A 96 5.77 8.30 -16.27
C LEU A 96 5.98 9.25 -17.47
N LYS A 97 6.54 8.73 -18.57
CA LYS A 97 6.71 9.49 -19.80
C LYS A 97 5.39 10.02 -20.38
N GLU A 98 4.33 9.21 -20.33
CA GLU A 98 3.00 9.64 -20.80
C GLU A 98 2.49 10.87 -20.03
N ILE A 99 2.73 10.93 -18.70
CA ILE A 99 2.36 12.08 -17.88
C ILE A 99 3.18 13.33 -18.24
N LEU A 100 4.49 13.14 -18.48
CA LEU A 100 5.40 14.23 -18.86
C LEU A 100 5.12 14.76 -20.24
N ASP A 101 4.86 13.87 -21.22
CA ASP A 101 4.49 14.25 -22.60
C ASP A 101 3.19 15.06 -22.63
N ALA A 102 2.27 14.82 -21.69
CA ALA A 102 1.08 15.65 -21.50
C ALA A 102 1.38 17.04 -20.89
N GLY A 103 2.65 17.33 -20.59
CA GLY A 103 3.12 18.63 -20.09
C GLY A 103 3.01 18.81 -18.58
N ASN A 104 2.89 17.74 -17.79
CA ASN A 104 2.78 17.80 -16.34
C ASN A 104 4.11 17.43 -15.67
N ASP A 105 4.36 18.00 -14.51
CA ASP A 105 5.31 17.46 -13.54
C ASP A 105 4.71 16.24 -12.84
N VAL A 106 5.51 15.36 -12.23
CA VAL A 106 4.98 14.15 -11.59
C VAL A 106 5.62 13.86 -10.24
N LEU A 107 4.77 13.66 -9.24
CA LEU A 107 5.14 13.07 -7.95
C LEU A 107 4.67 11.62 -7.95
N PHE A 108 5.61 10.68 -8.10
CA PHE A 108 5.30 9.24 -8.02
C PHE A 108 5.50 8.76 -6.59
N VAL A 109 4.44 8.19 -6.00
CA VAL A 109 4.42 7.70 -4.62
C VAL A 109 4.24 6.19 -4.63
N ASP A 110 5.19 5.45 -4.06
CA ASP A 110 5.14 3.98 -4.07
C ASP A 110 5.33 3.38 -2.68
N MET A 111 5.05 2.09 -2.58
CA MET A 111 5.24 1.30 -1.37
C MET A 111 6.71 1.25 -0.96
N THR A 112 6.92 0.90 0.33
CA THR A 112 8.27 0.79 0.90
C THR A 112 9.22 -0.11 0.10
N ARG A 113 10.43 0.41 -0.17
CA ARG A 113 11.53 -0.35 -0.80
C ARG A 113 11.96 -1.58 -0.02
N ALA A 114 11.67 -1.61 1.27
CA ALA A 114 12.01 -2.75 2.12
C ALA A 114 11.19 -4.03 1.81
N LEU A 115 10.04 -3.88 1.14
CA LEU A 115 9.16 -4.99 0.75
C LEU A 115 9.20 -5.30 -0.75
N SER A 116 9.57 -4.32 -1.59
CA SER A 116 9.65 -4.51 -3.04
C SER A 116 10.80 -3.72 -3.66
N SER A 117 11.64 -4.42 -4.42
CA SER A 117 12.72 -3.77 -5.18
C SER A 117 12.23 -3.07 -6.47
N SER A 118 10.93 -3.10 -6.76
CA SER A 118 10.34 -2.36 -7.90
C SER A 118 10.68 -0.88 -7.86
N ILE A 119 10.72 -0.28 -6.68
CA ILE A 119 11.06 1.13 -6.50
C ILE A 119 12.43 1.50 -7.06
N ASN A 120 13.40 0.57 -7.07
CA ASN A 120 14.71 0.80 -7.70
C ASN A 120 14.60 0.86 -9.23
N ASN A 121 13.62 0.18 -9.82
CA ASN A 121 13.30 0.28 -11.24
C ASN A 121 12.67 1.64 -11.56
N ALA A 122 11.78 2.13 -10.69
CA ALA A 122 11.20 3.47 -10.79
C ALA A 122 12.29 4.56 -10.69
N GLU A 123 13.25 4.43 -9.77
CA GLU A 123 14.39 5.37 -9.64
C GLU A 123 15.20 5.46 -10.93
N ARG A 124 15.50 4.31 -11.57
CA ARG A 124 16.25 4.32 -12.85
C ARG A 124 15.44 4.95 -13.98
N ALA A 125 14.17 4.63 -14.08
CA ALA A 125 13.27 5.24 -15.07
C ALA A 125 13.19 6.75 -14.88
N ILE A 126 13.02 7.23 -13.65
CA ILE A 126 12.98 8.66 -13.32
C ILE A 126 14.30 9.35 -13.67
N LYS A 127 15.44 8.73 -13.40
CA LYS A 127 16.73 9.28 -13.77
C LYS A 127 16.83 9.51 -15.29
N SER A 128 16.45 8.52 -16.09
CA SER A 128 16.46 8.65 -17.57
C SER A 128 15.48 9.73 -18.05
N LEU A 129 14.28 9.79 -17.43
CA LEU A 129 13.29 10.79 -17.78
C LEU A 129 13.71 12.21 -17.37
N SER A 130 14.42 12.39 -16.25
CA SER A 130 14.95 13.70 -15.85
C SER A 130 15.99 14.25 -16.84
N GLU A 131 16.74 13.37 -17.53
CA GLU A 131 17.68 13.75 -18.60
C GLU A 131 16.92 14.12 -19.89
N GLU A 132 15.81 13.43 -20.21
CA GLU A 132 14.98 13.68 -21.39
C GLU A 132 14.07 14.92 -21.22
N PHE A 133 13.58 15.20 -20.01
CA PHE A 133 12.66 16.28 -19.67
C PHE A 133 13.27 17.26 -18.63
N PRO A 134 14.36 17.99 -18.98
CA PRO A 134 15.09 18.81 -18.01
C PRO A 134 14.27 19.98 -17.42
N ASP A 135 13.20 20.40 -18.11
CA ASP A 135 12.31 21.46 -17.66
C ASP A 135 11.12 20.96 -16.83
N ARG A 136 11.08 19.64 -16.53
CA ARG A 136 10.02 19.03 -15.73
C ARG A 136 10.52 18.58 -14.38
N LYS A 137 9.67 18.71 -13.36
CA LYS A 137 9.91 18.15 -12.03
C LYS A 137 9.41 16.71 -11.97
N ILE A 138 10.27 15.80 -11.57
CA ILE A 138 9.94 14.40 -11.34
C ILE A 138 10.51 13.98 -10.00
N SER A 139 9.66 13.51 -9.09
CA SER A 139 10.11 12.98 -7.79
C SER A 139 9.51 11.60 -7.53
N LEU A 140 10.33 10.75 -6.91
CA LEU A 140 9.90 9.51 -6.30
C LEU A 140 9.81 9.70 -4.78
N LEU A 141 8.66 9.43 -4.22
CA LEU A 141 8.44 9.42 -2.78
C LEU A 141 8.25 7.99 -2.30
N ASP A 142 9.28 7.42 -1.68
CA ASP A 142 9.17 6.17 -0.92
C ASP A 142 8.36 6.47 0.34
N SER A 143 7.15 5.93 0.40
CA SER A 143 6.22 6.18 1.50
C SER A 143 6.62 5.47 2.79
N TYR A 144 7.48 4.46 2.70
CA TYR A 144 7.73 3.49 3.79
C TYR A 144 6.45 2.83 4.32
N CYS A 145 5.37 2.89 3.54
CA CYS A 145 4.06 2.34 3.80
C CYS A 145 3.72 1.24 2.79
N VAL A 146 2.56 0.63 2.97
CA VAL A 146 1.94 -0.32 2.04
C VAL A 146 0.43 -0.33 2.29
N THR A 147 -0.38 -0.74 1.30
CA THR A 147 -1.83 -0.90 1.46
C THR A 147 -2.51 0.30 2.17
N GLY A 148 -3.32 0.10 3.18
CA GLY A 148 -4.09 1.15 3.86
C GLY A 148 -3.26 2.32 4.38
N GLY A 149 -2.03 2.11 4.85
CA GLY A 149 -1.16 3.21 5.27
C GLY A 149 -0.66 4.04 4.08
N LEU A 150 -0.33 3.39 2.96
CA LEU A 150 -0.02 4.10 1.71
C LEU A 150 -1.27 4.82 1.18
N ALA A 151 -2.45 4.19 1.27
CA ALA A 151 -3.71 4.81 0.89
C ALA A 151 -4.00 6.10 1.68
N LEU A 152 -3.87 6.06 3.01
CA LEU A 152 -4.08 7.23 3.87
C LEU A 152 -3.06 8.34 3.57
N PHE A 153 -1.79 7.98 3.42
CA PHE A 153 -0.73 8.92 3.07
C PHE A 153 -1.01 9.59 1.71
N LEU A 154 -1.35 8.79 0.70
CA LEU A 154 -1.69 9.28 -0.64
C LEU A 154 -2.90 10.23 -0.61
N LYS A 155 -3.96 9.89 0.14
CA LYS A 155 -5.12 10.77 0.34
C LYS A 155 -4.74 12.14 0.91
N GLN A 156 -3.77 12.19 1.82
CA GLN A 156 -3.30 13.44 2.40
C GLN A 156 -2.46 14.29 1.42
N LEU A 157 -1.67 13.65 0.56
CA LEU A 157 -0.96 14.34 -0.53
C LEU A 157 -1.95 14.92 -1.55
N VAL A 158 -2.95 14.12 -1.95
CA VAL A 158 -4.01 14.53 -2.88
C VAL A 158 -4.84 15.67 -2.31
N LYS A 159 -5.24 15.61 -1.04
CA LYS A 159 -5.94 16.70 -0.36
C LYS A 159 -5.20 18.03 -0.48
N ARG A 160 -3.89 18.04 -0.24
CA ARG A 160 -3.05 19.26 -0.35
C ARG A 160 -2.95 19.74 -1.79
N HIS A 161 -2.83 18.82 -2.73
CA HIS A 161 -2.88 19.13 -4.16
C HIS A 161 -4.21 19.82 -4.54
N GLU A 162 -5.34 19.30 -4.09
CA GLU A 162 -6.68 19.86 -4.32
C GLU A 162 -6.89 21.20 -3.59
N GLU A 163 -6.24 21.41 -2.45
CA GLU A 163 -6.17 22.70 -1.71
C GLU A 163 -5.27 23.74 -2.40
N GLY A 164 -4.59 23.37 -3.50
CA GLY A 164 -3.79 24.29 -4.31
C GLY A 164 -2.31 24.40 -3.90
N TRP A 165 -1.80 23.47 -3.08
CA TRP A 165 -0.37 23.44 -2.75
C TRP A 165 0.46 23.19 -4.02
N ASP A 166 1.61 23.87 -4.11
CA ASP A 166 2.53 23.63 -5.23
C ASP A 166 3.31 22.31 -5.07
N TYR A 167 4.00 21.93 -6.15
CA TYR A 167 4.75 20.68 -6.22
C TYR A 167 5.77 20.53 -5.09
N ASP A 168 6.56 21.57 -4.85
CA ASP A 168 7.65 21.51 -3.86
C ASP A 168 7.09 21.42 -2.44
N GLN A 169 6.01 22.16 -2.14
CA GLN A 169 5.32 22.09 -0.86
C GLN A 169 4.77 20.69 -0.56
N VAL A 170 4.16 20.01 -1.56
CA VAL A 170 3.62 18.67 -1.36
C VAL A 170 4.74 17.64 -1.19
N VAL A 171 5.83 17.74 -1.96
CA VAL A 171 7.00 16.87 -1.84
C VAL A 171 7.68 17.04 -0.47
N GLU A 172 7.87 18.27 -0.01
CA GLU A 172 8.45 18.57 1.30
C GLU A 172 7.59 18.01 2.43
N TRP A 173 6.27 18.27 2.38
CA TRP A 173 5.33 17.75 3.37
C TRP A 173 5.35 16.22 3.40
N GLY A 174 5.31 15.56 2.24
CA GLY A 174 5.34 14.11 2.14
C GLY A 174 6.60 13.52 2.77
N ASN A 175 7.77 14.11 2.50
CA ASN A 175 9.03 13.68 3.11
C ASN A 175 9.07 13.87 4.63
N ALA A 176 8.46 14.94 5.15
CA ALA A 176 8.41 15.24 6.58
C ALA A 176 7.49 14.27 7.35
N HIS A 177 6.36 13.84 6.73
CA HIS A 177 5.30 13.12 7.42
C HIS A 177 5.19 11.61 7.10
N LYS A 178 5.97 11.07 6.15
CA LYS A 178 5.87 9.65 5.71
C LYS A 178 6.04 8.61 6.81
N PHE A 179 6.68 8.95 7.93
CA PHE A 179 6.88 8.05 9.07
C PHE A 179 5.80 8.16 10.14
N GLU A 180 4.75 8.91 9.91
CA GLU A 180 3.62 9.10 10.84
C GLU A 180 2.43 8.18 10.53
N TYR A 181 2.48 7.40 9.43
CA TYR A 181 1.44 6.45 9.04
C TYR A 181 1.72 5.07 9.63
N ILE A 182 0.97 4.74 10.66
CA ILE A 182 1.15 3.53 11.46
C ILE A 182 0.51 2.32 10.79
N HIS A 183 1.18 1.18 10.88
CA HIS A 183 0.69 -0.12 10.41
C HIS A 183 0.79 -1.12 11.55
N ARG A 184 -0.33 -1.69 11.95
CA ARG A 184 -0.40 -2.78 12.90
C ARG A 184 -1.25 -3.90 12.32
N PHE A 185 -0.70 -5.10 12.25
CA PHE A 185 -1.40 -6.19 11.58
C PHE A 185 -1.04 -7.57 12.13
N MET A 186 -1.88 -8.53 11.81
CA MET A 186 -1.58 -9.96 11.97
C MET A 186 -1.82 -10.71 10.67
N VAL A 187 -1.08 -11.79 10.48
CA VAL A 187 -1.31 -12.80 9.46
C VAL A 187 -1.86 -14.07 10.09
N GLU A 188 -2.78 -14.75 9.43
CA GLU A 188 -3.32 -16.00 9.94
C GLU A 188 -2.30 -17.13 9.84
N ASP A 189 -1.54 -17.17 8.73
CA ASP A 189 -0.48 -18.14 8.47
C ASP A 189 0.79 -17.45 7.95
N LEU A 190 1.88 -17.55 8.72
CA LEU A 190 3.19 -17.02 8.36
C LEU A 190 3.81 -17.64 7.10
N GLN A 191 3.31 -18.80 6.67
CA GLN A 191 3.82 -19.46 5.46
C GLN A 191 3.64 -18.61 4.21
N TRP A 192 2.62 -17.74 4.16
CA TRP A 192 2.44 -16.81 3.07
C TRP A 192 3.58 -15.80 2.97
N LEU A 193 3.94 -15.14 4.09
CA LEU A 193 5.09 -14.23 4.14
C LEU A 193 6.41 -14.94 3.84
N ARG A 194 6.56 -16.19 4.32
CA ARG A 194 7.76 -16.99 4.08
C ARG A 194 7.92 -17.34 2.61
N ARG A 195 6.89 -17.87 1.95
CA ARG A 195 6.89 -18.22 0.53
C ARG A 195 7.14 -16.99 -0.34
N GLY A 196 6.53 -15.86 0.01
CA GLY A 196 6.73 -14.58 -0.66
C GLY A 196 8.10 -13.94 -0.40
N GLY A 197 8.94 -14.49 0.49
CA GLY A 197 10.26 -13.95 0.83
C GLY A 197 10.24 -12.66 1.66
N ARG A 198 9.08 -12.28 2.26
CA ARG A 198 8.91 -11.05 3.08
C ARG A 198 8.97 -11.31 4.57
N LEU A 199 9.38 -12.51 4.97
CA LEU A 199 9.56 -12.91 6.37
C LEU A 199 10.96 -12.62 6.95
N SER A 200 11.89 -12.04 6.22
CA SER A 200 13.33 -12.00 6.54
C SER A 200 13.68 -11.48 7.94
N ASN A 201 12.88 -10.60 8.52
CA ASN A 201 13.11 -10.06 9.88
C ASN A 201 12.18 -10.63 10.94
N ALA A 202 11.20 -11.44 10.55
CA ALA A 202 10.34 -12.20 11.45
C ALA A 202 10.80 -13.67 11.61
N SER A 203 12.06 -13.98 11.23
CA SER A 203 12.64 -15.33 11.26
C SER A 203 12.69 -15.95 12.66
N ALA A 204 12.69 -15.14 13.72
CA ALA A 204 12.52 -15.61 15.10
C ALA A 204 11.17 -16.32 15.36
N LEU A 205 10.22 -16.23 14.40
CA LEU A 205 8.92 -16.87 14.45
C LEU A 205 8.90 -18.28 13.81
N LEU A 206 10.03 -18.74 13.26
CA LEU A 206 10.17 -20.08 12.70
C LEU A 206 10.09 -21.13 13.82
N GLY A 207 9.04 -21.92 13.83
CA GLY A 207 8.79 -22.98 14.80
C GLY A 207 7.56 -22.78 15.69
N THR A 208 6.72 -21.81 15.37
CA THR A 208 5.51 -21.50 16.12
C THR A 208 4.45 -22.59 16.03
N ILE A 209 3.86 -22.89 17.18
CA ILE A 209 2.70 -23.77 17.33
C ILE A 209 1.53 -23.22 16.49
N LEU A 210 0.80 -24.07 15.81
CA LEU A 210 -0.29 -23.78 14.85
C LEU A 210 -1.31 -22.70 15.29
N SER A 211 -1.41 -22.37 16.57
CA SER A 211 -2.36 -21.41 17.13
C SER A 211 -1.75 -20.06 17.54
N ILE A 212 -0.45 -19.83 17.31
CA ILE A 212 0.21 -18.58 17.67
C ILE A 212 0.13 -17.60 16.49
N LYS A 213 -0.41 -16.41 16.75
CA LYS A 213 -0.56 -15.32 15.81
C LYS A 213 0.47 -14.23 16.09
N PRO A 214 1.38 -13.93 15.15
CA PRO A 214 2.30 -12.82 15.30
C PRO A 214 1.56 -11.50 15.08
N LEU A 215 1.82 -10.54 15.95
CA LEU A 215 1.47 -9.14 15.73
C LEU A 215 2.69 -8.43 15.15
N ILE A 216 2.48 -7.78 14.03
CA ILE A 216 3.53 -7.20 13.20
C ILE A 216 3.25 -5.70 13.02
N TYR A 217 4.32 -4.91 12.94
CA TYR A 217 4.27 -3.50 12.59
C TYR A 217 5.36 -3.16 11.57
N ILE A 218 5.29 -1.95 11.02
CA ILE A 218 6.30 -1.42 10.07
C ILE A 218 6.99 -0.23 10.74
N PRO A 219 8.26 -0.36 11.19
CA PRO A 219 9.08 0.75 11.70
C PRO A 219 9.59 1.66 10.56
N ASP A 220 10.41 2.65 10.89
CA ASP A 220 11.03 3.58 9.92
C ASP A 220 11.88 2.89 8.85
N SER A 221 12.42 1.71 9.15
CA SER A 221 13.13 0.90 8.15
C SER A 221 12.23 0.37 7.03
N GLY A 222 10.90 0.46 7.17
CA GLY A 222 9.92 -0.06 6.23
C GLY A 222 9.81 -1.58 6.19
N LYS A 223 10.53 -2.29 7.07
CA LYS A 223 10.54 -3.76 7.15
C LYS A 223 9.40 -4.27 8.05
N LEU A 224 9.09 -5.57 7.93
CA LEU A 224 8.12 -6.20 8.82
C LEU A 224 8.81 -6.64 10.12
N VAL A 225 8.33 -6.17 11.27
CA VAL A 225 8.87 -6.53 12.57
C VAL A 225 7.76 -7.07 13.47
N SER A 226 7.95 -8.29 14.01
CA SER A 226 7.03 -8.85 15.00
C SER A 226 7.35 -8.28 16.38
N PHE A 227 6.33 -7.70 17.03
CA PHE A 227 6.48 -7.11 18.36
C PHE A 227 5.81 -7.95 19.46
N LYS A 228 4.88 -8.86 19.09
CA LYS A 228 4.17 -9.70 20.04
C LYS A 228 3.71 -11.00 19.38
N GLN A 229 3.59 -12.05 20.17
CA GLN A 229 2.99 -13.32 19.76
C GLN A 229 1.82 -13.63 20.68
N VAL A 230 0.65 -13.95 20.10
CA VAL A 230 -0.58 -14.18 20.85
C VAL A 230 -1.22 -15.50 20.43
N ARG A 231 -1.66 -16.29 21.40
CA ARG A 231 -2.35 -17.54 21.10
C ARG A 231 -3.84 -17.31 20.82
N GLY A 232 -4.26 -17.69 19.64
CA GLY A 232 -5.65 -17.62 19.16
C GLY A 232 -6.01 -16.26 18.53
N ARG A 233 -6.79 -16.32 17.43
CA ARG A 233 -7.16 -15.17 16.59
C ARG A 233 -7.85 -14.06 17.37
N LYS A 234 -8.91 -14.35 18.13
CA LYS A 234 -9.68 -13.34 18.88
C LYS A 234 -8.81 -12.52 19.85
N LYS A 235 -7.93 -13.21 20.59
CA LYS A 235 -6.99 -12.53 21.51
C LYS A 235 -5.95 -11.70 20.75
N ALA A 236 -5.51 -12.18 19.58
CA ALA A 236 -4.56 -11.48 18.75
C ALA A 236 -5.16 -10.17 18.21
N LEU A 237 -6.38 -10.20 17.69
CA LEU A 237 -7.11 -9.02 17.24
C LEU A 237 -7.29 -7.99 18.36
N HIS A 238 -7.71 -8.43 19.56
CA HIS A 238 -7.85 -7.51 20.70
C HIS A 238 -6.48 -6.92 21.12
N SER A 239 -5.42 -7.72 21.16
CA SER A 239 -4.06 -7.22 21.45
C SER A 239 -3.54 -6.27 20.37
N LEU A 240 -3.99 -6.40 19.12
CA LEU A 240 -3.68 -5.47 18.04
C LEU A 240 -4.30 -4.10 18.32
N ILE A 241 -5.58 -4.08 18.75
CA ILE A 241 -6.28 -2.87 19.18
C ILE A 241 -5.55 -2.22 20.36
N ASP A 242 -5.27 -2.98 21.43
CA ASP A 242 -4.56 -2.47 22.62
C ASP A 242 -3.26 -1.77 22.26
N SER A 243 -2.53 -2.33 21.28
CA SER A 243 -1.24 -1.79 20.87
C SER A 243 -1.31 -0.43 20.18
N CYS A 244 -2.51 0.01 19.72
CA CYS A 244 -2.66 1.33 19.13
C CYS A 244 -2.42 2.46 20.15
N ALA A 245 -2.57 2.19 21.46
CA ALA A 245 -2.33 3.19 22.52
C ALA A 245 -0.92 3.79 22.48
N ASP A 246 0.06 3.06 21.93
CA ASP A 246 1.46 3.48 21.92
C ASP A 246 1.71 4.69 21.01
N ASP A 247 1.00 4.77 19.89
CA ASP A 247 1.29 5.72 18.81
C ASP A 247 0.05 6.42 18.21
N ILE A 248 -1.17 6.08 18.65
CA ILE A 248 -2.36 6.82 18.24
C ILE A 248 -2.31 8.25 18.84
N ALA A 249 -2.71 9.24 18.06
CA ALA A 249 -2.65 10.64 18.46
C ALA A 249 -4.05 11.24 18.55
N ASP A 250 -4.21 12.35 19.26
CA ASP A 250 -5.51 13.04 19.37
C ASP A 250 -6.03 13.54 18.02
N TYR A 251 -5.11 13.98 17.13
CA TYR A 251 -5.47 14.45 15.80
C TYR A 251 -5.91 13.31 14.85
N THR A 252 -5.61 12.04 15.18
CA THR A 252 -6.10 10.88 14.42
C THR A 252 -7.64 10.86 14.30
N LYS A 253 -8.33 11.44 15.28
CA LYS A 253 -9.82 11.53 15.27
C LYS A 253 -10.37 12.40 14.14
N ASP A 254 -9.59 13.36 13.67
CA ASP A 254 -9.96 14.33 12.63
C ASP A 254 -9.61 13.82 11.21
N GLU A 255 -9.04 12.62 11.14
CA GLU A 255 -8.62 11.96 9.91
C GLU A 255 -9.31 10.61 9.72
N GLU A 256 -8.91 9.87 8.68
CA GLU A 256 -9.45 8.54 8.39
C GLU A 256 -8.58 7.46 9.06
N ILE A 257 -9.22 6.49 9.72
CA ILE A 257 -8.61 5.22 10.14
C ILE A 257 -8.99 4.16 9.11
N SER A 258 -8.06 3.32 8.69
CA SER A 258 -8.35 2.24 7.75
C SER A 258 -8.13 0.86 8.39
N ILE A 259 -9.16 0.02 8.36
CA ILE A 259 -9.10 -1.39 8.71
C ILE A 259 -9.02 -2.18 7.41
N ILE A 260 -8.02 -3.03 7.31
CA ILE A 260 -7.74 -3.79 6.09
C ILE A 260 -7.89 -5.29 6.40
N HIS A 261 -8.60 -5.99 5.54
CA HIS A 261 -8.78 -7.43 5.66
C HIS A 261 -8.50 -8.17 4.35
N ALA A 262 -8.26 -9.47 4.45
CA ALA A 262 -8.21 -10.38 3.31
C ALA A 262 -9.28 -11.45 3.49
N ASP A 263 -10.41 -11.31 2.77
CA ASP A 263 -11.56 -12.23 2.80
C ASP A 263 -12.08 -12.53 4.23
N ALA A 264 -12.19 -11.48 5.07
CA ALA A 264 -12.58 -11.56 6.48
C ALA A 264 -13.41 -10.31 6.88
N TYR A 265 -14.44 -9.97 6.08
CA TYR A 265 -15.22 -8.74 6.25
C TYR A 265 -15.96 -8.67 7.58
N GLU A 266 -16.62 -9.76 8.00
CA GLU A 266 -17.37 -9.82 9.26
C GLU A 266 -16.43 -9.64 10.47
N ASP A 267 -15.23 -10.25 10.41
CA ASP A 267 -14.20 -10.04 11.43
C ASP A 267 -13.72 -8.57 11.44
N ALA A 268 -13.61 -7.93 10.27
CA ALA A 268 -13.21 -6.52 10.19
C ALA A 268 -14.27 -5.58 10.77
N VAL A 269 -15.55 -5.87 10.57
CA VAL A 269 -16.65 -5.14 11.20
C VAL A 269 -16.58 -5.30 12.72
N ALA A 270 -16.46 -6.53 13.23
CA ALA A 270 -16.32 -6.79 14.66
C ALA A 270 -15.06 -6.11 15.26
N PHE A 271 -13.96 -6.11 14.53
CA PHE A 271 -12.70 -5.46 14.91
C PHE A 271 -12.87 -3.93 15.01
N ARG A 272 -13.56 -3.30 14.06
CA ARG A 272 -13.92 -1.88 14.12
C ARG A 272 -14.75 -1.56 15.38
N ASP A 273 -15.75 -2.37 15.66
CA ASP A 273 -16.66 -2.15 16.79
C ASP A 273 -15.92 -2.33 18.13
N ASP A 274 -15.01 -3.32 18.24
CA ASP A 274 -14.13 -3.50 19.41
C ASP A 274 -13.13 -2.33 19.55
N PHE A 275 -12.61 -1.80 18.43
CA PHE A 275 -11.75 -0.61 18.44
C PHE A 275 -12.48 0.61 18.98
N ILE A 276 -13.71 0.91 18.50
CA ILE A 276 -14.52 2.03 18.98
C ILE A 276 -14.88 1.85 20.47
N LYS A 277 -15.14 0.62 20.90
CA LYS A 277 -15.41 0.32 22.30
C LYS A 277 -14.20 0.56 23.20
N THR A 278 -13.00 0.24 22.70
CA THR A 278 -11.73 0.45 23.42
C THR A 278 -11.33 1.91 23.44
N TYR A 279 -11.60 2.63 22.35
CA TYR A 279 -11.26 4.03 22.14
C TYR A 279 -12.50 4.87 21.77
N PRO A 280 -13.41 5.16 22.74
CA PRO A 280 -14.67 5.85 22.46
C PRO A 280 -14.53 7.26 21.86
N GLN A 281 -13.36 7.88 22.03
CA GLN A 281 -13.04 9.19 21.42
C GLN A 281 -13.00 9.16 19.89
N PHE A 282 -12.88 7.98 19.28
CA PHE A 282 -12.88 7.78 17.82
C PHE A 282 -14.25 7.34 17.25
N LYS A 283 -15.33 7.40 18.06
CA LYS A 283 -16.67 6.95 17.62
C LYS A 283 -17.19 7.70 16.39
N ASP A 284 -16.83 8.96 16.23
CA ASP A 284 -17.24 9.83 15.14
C ASP A 284 -16.17 9.94 14.02
N THR A 285 -15.04 9.27 14.20
CA THR A 285 -13.95 9.21 13.20
C THR A 285 -14.39 8.33 12.02
N LYS A 286 -14.06 8.78 10.80
CA LYS A 286 -14.25 7.95 9.61
C LYS A 286 -13.36 6.73 9.68
N ILE A 287 -13.96 5.53 9.81
CA ILE A 287 -13.24 4.26 9.79
C ILE A 287 -13.65 3.49 8.53
N SER A 288 -12.76 3.39 7.56
CA SER A 288 -12.96 2.59 6.35
C SER A 288 -12.59 1.12 6.59
N ILE A 289 -13.33 0.22 5.95
CA ILE A 289 -13.00 -1.21 5.87
C ILE A 289 -12.63 -1.49 4.42
N MET A 290 -11.41 -1.95 4.18
CA MET A 290 -10.86 -2.18 2.86
C MET A 290 -10.42 -3.63 2.70
N GLN A 291 -10.73 -4.23 1.56
CA GLN A 291 -10.15 -5.52 1.18
C GLN A 291 -8.81 -5.32 0.53
N LEU A 292 -7.80 -6.13 0.92
CA LEU A 292 -6.48 -6.14 0.32
C LEU A 292 -6.52 -6.36 -1.19
N GLY A 293 -5.66 -5.63 -1.89
CA GLY A 293 -5.35 -5.88 -3.29
C GLY A 293 -4.58 -7.18 -3.53
N PRO A 294 -4.58 -7.68 -4.77
CA PRO A 294 -3.98 -8.97 -5.12
C PRO A 294 -2.49 -9.07 -4.80
N VAL A 295 -1.73 -8.00 -4.97
CA VAL A 295 -0.28 -8.04 -4.77
C VAL A 295 0.07 -8.27 -3.31
N ILE A 296 -0.47 -7.47 -2.41
CA ILE A 296 -0.19 -7.61 -0.98
C ILE A 296 -0.88 -8.86 -0.43
N GLY A 297 -2.11 -9.14 -0.88
CA GLY A 297 -2.85 -10.35 -0.54
C GLY A 297 -2.09 -11.64 -0.80
N SER A 298 -1.36 -11.72 -1.92
CA SER A 298 -0.51 -12.86 -2.28
C SER A 298 0.57 -13.19 -1.25
N HIS A 299 1.02 -12.19 -0.48
CA HIS A 299 2.08 -12.36 0.52
C HIS A 299 1.58 -12.59 1.94
N VAL A 300 0.36 -12.17 2.26
CA VAL A 300 -0.18 -12.26 3.63
C VAL A 300 -1.26 -13.33 3.79
N GLY A 301 -1.91 -13.71 2.71
CA GLY A 301 -2.93 -14.74 2.68
C GLY A 301 -4.31 -14.33 3.20
N PRO A 302 -5.30 -15.21 3.08
CA PRO A 302 -6.63 -15.03 3.64
C PRO A 302 -6.59 -14.84 5.16
N ASP A 303 -7.66 -14.23 5.69
CA ASP A 303 -7.85 -13.95 7.13
C ASP A 303 -6.83 -12.95 7.73
N PHE A 304 -6.07 -12.25 6.88
CA PHE A 304 -5.27 -11.10 7.30
C PHE A 304 -6.14 -10.00 7.91
N MET A 305 -5.62 -9.31 8.92
CA MET A 305 -6.26 -8.16 9.53
C MET A 305 -5.22 -7.10 9.90
N ALA A 306 -5.48 -5.86 9.52
CA ALA A 306 -4.67 -4.71 9.86
C ALA A 306 -5.52 -3.50 10.28
N ILE A 307 -4.90 -2.61 11.05
CA ILE A 307 -5.37 -1.25 11.29
C ILE A 307 -4.23 -0.29 10.94
N THR A 308 -4.58 0.77 10.20
CA THR A 308 -3.65 1.84 9.81
C THR A 308 -4.28 3.20 10.06
N TYR A 309 -3.47 4.15 10.47
CA TYR A 309 -3.90 5.51 10.80
C TYR A 309 -2.71 6.48 10.76
N HIS A 310 -3.00 7.76 10.64
CA HIS A 310 -2.03 8.82 10.90
C HIS A 310 -1.91 9.00 12.42
N GLY A 311 -0.75 8.69 12.95
CA GLY A 311 -0.45 8.72 14.39
C GLY A 311 0.83 9.50 14.67
N LYS A 312 1.40 9.30 15.85
CA LYS A 312 2.73 9.81 16.18
C LYS A 312 3.77 9.16 15.27
N HIS A 313 4.97 9.73 15.25
CA HIS A 313 6.09 9.12 14.53
C HIS A 313 6.28 7.65 14.96
N ARG A 314 6.55 6.76 13.99
CA ARG A 314 6.70 5.32 14.23
C ARG A 314 7.77 5.06 15.26
N LEU A 315 7.49 4.11 16.16
CA LEU A 315 8.48 3.68 17.13
C LEU A 315 9.58 2.89 16.42
N ASN A 316 10.82 3.32 16.60
CA ASN A 316 11.98 2.55 16.13
C ASN A 316 12.32 1.50 17.19
N ILE A 317 11.67 0.32 17.13
CA ILE A 317 11.89 -0.80 18.07
C ILE A 317 12.89 -1.81 17.47
N GLU A 318 13.80 -1.38 16.63
CA GLU A 318 14.93 -2.23 16.24
C GLU A 318 15.90 -2.33 17.43
N LYS A 319 15.68 -3.36 18.28
CA LYS A 319 16.64 -3.83 19.29
C LYS A 319 17.31 -5.10 18.82
#